data_5dac4289b74db532fc98021e7007b682
#
_entry.id   5dac4289b74db532fc98021e7007b682
#
_cell.length_a   1.000
_cell.length_b   1.000
_cell.length_c   1.000
_cell.angle_alpha   90.00
_cell.angle_beta   90.00
_cell.angle_gamma   90.00
#
_symmetry.space_group_name_H-M   'P 1'
#
loop_
_entity.id
_entity.type
_entity.pdbx_description
1 polymer ?
#
loop_
_entity_poly.entity_id
_entity_poly.type
_entity_poly.pdbx_seq_one_letter_code
_entity_poly.pdbx_strand_id
1 'polypeptide(L)'
;MSKHYFCTLLMCLMFVVGAEAQQFTDIGADLTGLSEGSARWIDTDRDGDLDAVVMGEFFKGNQRGVQSNLYNNLRNDRFSRVSSGLPNLHRGDFSVGDYNLDGIDDIALIGETADGTRMATIYRGTAVGQFQPTGINFVPVRDGSIRFGDYDGDGDLDVLLTGESKAGPVSMVYRNDRNNTFVPVETRLQGVRRGVGIWYDYNLDGYPDIFITGADASGNPFSMLYTNQGIGFEEYQAGIIALKHSYAAVGDYDNDGDLDLLVMGEAAQSRLVTRLYRNDRGRGFSRTNAPFVHVRSGFADWGDFDGDGDVDLLISGESSEGPVTRVYENNRAGRFSDLSANLIGLHMSTGQWGDYDMDGDLDILIAGMASGYQYHNKIYRNDLLLAAQASPSTARGAESETDIFNNSVVVPERGKPDFLFVYSSAYTDLYNTGTKAYFLFISPVKRPRKQYEMEDRYNKLLRETYPQWSIIDQGNLLSIGKPTQAEAIKSRQRVIDEYASKQFTILEINW
;
A
#
# COMPACT_ATOMS: atom_id res chain seq x y z
N MET A 1 -35.04 60.79 45.24
CA MET A 1 -35.51 60.18 44.01
C MET A 1 -34.26 59.76 43.21
N SER A 2 -33.84 58.49 43.36
CA SER A 2 -32.68 57.98 42.69
C SER A 2 -33.12 56.92 41.65
N LYS A 3 -32.86 57.20 40.38
CA LYS A 3 -33.15 56.27 39.27
C LYS A 3 -31.96 55.41 39.03
N HIS A 4 -32.13 54.11 39.32
CA HIS A 4 -31.13 53.05 38.94
C HIS A 4 -31.40 52.66 37.49
N TYR A 5 -30.40 52.83 36.63
CA TYR A 5 -30.37 52.23 35.28
C TYR A 5 -29.76 50.87 35.38
N PHE A 6 -30.56 49.85 35.10
CA PHE A 6 -30.10 48.46 34.95
C PHE A 6 -29.65 48.27 33.49
N CYS A 7 -28.35 48.16 33.27
CA CYS A 7 -27.81 47.91 31.96
C CYS A 7 -27.69 46.38 31.79
N THR A 8 -28.61 45.79 31.03
CA THR A 8 -28.59 44.35 30.72
C THR A 8 -27.62 44.14 29.57
N LEU A 9 -26.43 43.57 29.87
CA LEU A 9 -25.44 43.15 28.88
C LEU A 9 -25.89 41.82 28.28
N LEU A 10 -26.41 41.86 27.05
CA LEU A 10 -26.77 40.68 26.28
C LEU A 10 -25.47 40.11 25.66
N MET A 11 -24.92 39.06 26.27
CA MET A 11 -23.76 38.37 25.77
C MET A 11 -24.21 37.41 24.65
N CYS A 12 -24.08 37.84 23.38
CA CYS A 12 -24.23 36.96 22.23
C CYS A 12 -23.05 35.95 22.23
N LEU A 13 -23.29 34.72 22.66
CA LEU A 13 -22.43 33.62 22.36
C LEU A 13 -22.58 33.29 20.85
N MET A 14 -21.67 33.78 20.03
CA MET A 14 -21.50 33.24 18.70
C MET A 14 -20.83 31.87 18.87
N PHE A 15 -21.62 30.83 18.68
CA PHE A 15 -21.06 29.53 18.35
C PHE A 15 -20.44 29.65 16.96
N VAL A 16 -19.12 29.79 16.89
CA VAL A 16 -18.38 29.51 15.68
C VAL A 16 -18.44 27.99 15.56
N VAL A 17 -19.40 27.49 14.78
CA VAL A 17 -19.32 26.14 14.25
C VAL A 17 -18.16 26.22 13.28
N GLY A 18 -16.97 25.80 13.73
CA GLY A 18 -15.87 25.53 12.83
C GLY A 18 -16.40 24.46 11.86
N ALA A 19 -16.51 24.78 10.59
CA ALA A 19 -16.56 23.74 9.57
C ALA A 19 -15.22 23.00 9.71
N GLU A 20 -15.25 21.80 10.28
CA GLU A 20 -14.11 20.91 10.15
C GLU A 20 -13.90 20.72 8.65
N ALA A 21 -12.71 21.05 8.17
CA ALA A 21 -12.38 20.84 6.77
C ALA A 21 -12.55 19.35 6.48
N GLN A 22 -13.35 19.02 5.46
CA GLN A 22 -13.52 17.65 5.02
C GLN A 22 -12.14 17.17 4.55
N GLN A 23 -11.60 16.17 5.22
CA GLN A 23 -10.23 15.72 4.99
C GLN A 23 -10.10 14.96 3.67
N PHE A 24 -11.15 14.22 3.26
CA PHE A 24 -11.18 13.48 2.01
C PHE A 24 -12.29 14.00 1.11
N THR A 25 -11.93 14.42 -0.10
CA THR A 25 -12.85 14.95 -1.11
C THR A 25 -13.05 13.96 -2.24
N ASP A 26 -14.30 13.52 -2.50
CA ASP A 26 -14.63 12.77 -3.73
C ASP A 26 -14.40 13.68 -4.94
N ILE A 27 -13.39 13.37 -5.75
CA ILE A 27 -13.04 14.17 -6.92
C ILE A 27 -14.07 14.06 -8.07
N GLY A 28 -15.03 13.14 -7.95
CA GLY A 28 -16.06 12.95 -8.96
C GLY A 28 -15.54 12.33 -10.26
N ALA A 29 -14.42 11.58 -10.22
CA ALA A 29 -13.88 10.91 -11.39
C ALA A 29 -14.92 9.99 -12.06
N ASP A 30 -15.04 10.07 -13.40
CA ASP A 30 -16.00 9.28 -14.18
C ASP A 30 -15.53 7.83 -14.33
N LEU A 31 -15.43 7.13 -13.22
CA LEU A 31 -15.08 5.71 -13.17
C LEU A 31 -16.32 4.83 -13.22
N THR A 32 -16.30 3.79 -14.08
CA THR A 32 -17.39 2.79 -14.09
C THR A 32 -17.44 2.06 -12.76
N GLY A 33 -18.55 2.12 -12.05
CA GLY A 33 -18.75 1.39 -10.80
C GLY A 33 -18.69 -0.13 -11.00
N LEU A 34 -17.74 -0.78 -10.33
CA LEU A 34 -17.49 -2.22 -10.37
C LEU A 34 -17.41 -2.80 -8.95
N SER A 35 -17.68 -4.09 -8.81
CA SER A 35 -17.47 -4.85 -7.57
C SER A 35 -17.05 -6.29 -7.87
N GLU A 36 -16.85 -7.10 -6.83
CA GLU A 36 -16.38 -8.49 -6.98
C GLU A 36 -15.10 -8.59 -7.83
N GLY A 37 -14.14 -7.71 -7.61
CA GLY A 37 -12.89 -7.67 -8.36
C GLY A 37 -11.77 -7.03 -7.57
N SER A 38 -10.90 -6.31 -8.27
CA SER A 38 -9.74 -5.64 -7.67
C SER A 38 -9.55 -4.23 -8.25
N ALA A 39 -9.02 -3.32 -7.43
CA ALA A 39 -8.64 -1.96 -7.81
C ALA A 39 -7.25 -1.66 -7.24
N ARG A 40 -6.35 -1.16 -8.08
CA ARG A 40 -4.97 -0.82 -7.71
C ARG A 40 -4.50 0.41 -8.46
N TRP A 41 -3.61 1.14 -7.80
CA TRP A 41 -2.80 2.15 -8.44
C TRP A 41 -1.62 1.52 -9.18
N ILE A 42 -1.21 2.12 -10.28
CA ILE A 42 -0.06 1.70 -11.09
C ILE A 42 0.32 2.87 -12.02
N ASP A 43 1.61 3.17 -12.16
CA ASP A 43 2.11 4.11 -13.17
C ASP A 43 2.31 3.35 -14.49
N THR A 44 1.24 3.29 -15.32
CA THR A 44 1.23 2.43 -16.53
C THR A 44 2.00 3.01 -17.70
N ASP A 45 2.08 4.34 -17.83
CA ASP A 45 2.74 5.03 -18.93
C ASP A 45 4.07 5.67 -18.53
N ARG A 46 4.45 5.54 -17.26
CA ARG A 46 5.74 5.93 -16.68
C ARG A 46 5.97 7.45 -16.72
N ASP A 47 4.93 8.20 -16.56
CA ASP A 47 5.00 9.66 -16.46
C ASP A 47 5.12 10.17 -15.02
N GLY A 48 5.12 9.25 -14.06
CA GLY A 48 5.36 9.47 -12.63
C GLY A 48 4.10 9.72 -11.82
N ASP A 49 2.92 9.77 -12.44
CA ASP A 49 1.66 9.81 -11.70
C ASP A 49 0.94 8.44 -11.70
N LEU A 50 0.05 8.25 -10.72
CA LEU A 50 -0.64 6.98 -10.54
C LEU A 50 -1.92 6.92 -11.39
N ASP A 51 -1.97 5.91 -12.25
CA ASP A 51 -3.16 5.49 -12.98
C ASP A 51 -4.00 4.51 -12.16
N ALA A 52 -5.27 4.32 -12.52
CA ALA A 52 -6.14 3.37 -11.85
C ALA A 52 -6.49 2.17 -12.74
N VAL A 53 -6.16 0.96 -12.28
CA VAL A 53 -6.68 -0.28 -12.88
C VAL A 53 -7.78 -0.83 -11.99
N VAL A 54 -8.95 -1.05 -12.57
CA VAL A 54 -10.12 -1.58 -11.84
C VAL A 54 -10.77 -2.68 -12.66
N MET A 55 -10.97 -3.84 -12.05
CA MET A 55 -11.71 -4.94 -12.67
C MET A 55 -12.87 -5.39 -11.78
N GLY A 56 -13.91 -5.97 -12.39
CA GLY A 56 -15.07 -6.45 -11.68
C GLY A 56 -16.31 -6.56 -12.53
N GLU A 57 -17.43 -6.76 -11.86
CA GLU A 57 -18.74 -6.79 -12.48
C GLU A 57 -19.56 -5.53 -12.20
N PHE A 58 -20.51 -5.27 -13.06
CA PHE A 58 -21.51 -4.22 -12.87
C PHE A 58 -22.88 -4.68 -13.35
N PHE A 59 -23.92 -4.00 -12.87
CA PHE A 59 -25.27 -4.11 -13.37
C PHE A 59 -25.76 -2.77 -13.88
N LYS A 60 -26.31 -2.75 -15.08
CA LYS A 60 -27.00 -1.59 -15.64
C LYS A 60 -28.42 -2.00 -16.05
N GLY A 61 -29.38 -1.66 -15.19
CA GLY A 61 -30.73 -2.22 -15.29
C GLY A 61 -30.71 -3.75 -15.08
N ASN A 62 -31.16 -4.51 -16.07
CA ASN A 62 -31.15 -5.98 -16.04
C ASN A 62 -29.91 -6.61 -16.73
N GLN A 63 -28.97 -5.79 -17.18
CA GLN A 63 -27.76 -6.28 -17.85
C GLN A 63 -26.62 -6.37 -16.85
N ARG A 64 -26.07 -7.57 -16.71
CA ARG A 64 -24.81 -7.83 -16.03
C ARG A 64 -23.68 -7.70 -17.03
N GLY A 65 -22.62 -6.99 -16.67
CA GLY A 65 -21.40 -6.90 -17.43
C GLY A 65 -20.17 -7.17 -16.57
N VAL A 66 -19.07 -7.51 -17.23
CA VAL A 66 -17.75 -7.72 -16.62
C VAL A 66 -16.75 -6.85 -17.36
N GLN A 67 -15.93 -6.11 -16.63
CA GLN A 67 -14.95 -5.19 -17.22
C GLN A 67 -13.64 -5.20 -16.43
N SER A 68 -12.55 -4.95 -17.18
CA SER A 68 -11.25 -4.55 -16.61
C SER A 68 -10.87 -3.24 -17.31
N ASN A 69 -10.85 -2.18 -16.54
CA ASN A 69 -10.66 -0.82 -17.04
C ASN A 69 -9.32 -0.28 -16.55
N LEU A 70 -8.61 0.39 -17.45
CA LEU A 70 -7.49 1.25 -17.13
C LEU A 70 -7.93 2.70 -17.33
N TYR A 71 -7.64 3.54 -16.37
CA TYR A 71 -7.88 4.97 -16.39
C TYR A 71 -6.57 5.71 -16.20
N ASN A 72 -6.08 6.33 -17.28
CA ASN A 72 -4.91 7.20 -17.19
C ASN A 72 -5.25 8.44 -16.40
N ASN A 73 -4.37 8.80 -15.49
CA ASN A 73 -4.36 10.06 -14.80
C ASN A 73 -3.95 11.17 -15.77
N LEU A 74 -4.75 12.19 -15.91
CA LEU A 74 -4.48 13.35 -16.76
C LEU A 74 -4.15 14.59 -15.91
N ARG A 75 -3.86 14.38 -14.63
CA ARG A 75 -3.66 15.40 -13.59
C ARG A 75 -4.88 16.31 -13.35
N ASN A 76 -4.83 17.09 -12.30
CA ASN A 76 -5.93 17.99 -11.91
C ASN A 76 -7.28 17.25 -11.80
N ASP A 77 -7.31 16.15 -11.06
CA ASP A 77 -8.48 15.31 -10.75
C ASP A 77 -9.19 14.71 -11.99
N ARG A 78 -8.47 14.55 -13.09
CA ARG A 78 -9.03 14.02 -14.33
C ARG A 78 -8.46 12.68 -14.70
N PHE A 79 -9.33 11.72 -14.88
CA PHE A 79 -9.00 10.38 -15.33
C PHE A 79 -9.68 10.07 -16.67
N SER A 80 -8.99 9.40 -17.56
CA SER A 80 -9.53 9.02 -18.86
C SER A 80 -9.39 7.53 -19.09
N ARG A 81 -10.51 6.87 -19.39
CA ARG A 81 -10.48 5.44 -19.72
C ARG A 81 -9.73 5.20 -21.03
N VAL A 82 -8.76 4.29 -20.99
CA VAL A 82 -7.96 3.86 -22.13
C VAL A 82 -8.07 2.36 -22.36
N SER A 83 -7.62 1.89 -23.52
CA SER A 83 -7.58 0.45 -23.83
C SER A 83 -6.38 -0.17 -23.13
N SER A 84 -6.62 -1.07 -22.18
CA SER A 84 -5.55 -1.74 -21.42
C SER A 84 -5.01 -3.01 -22.08
N GLY A 85 -5.78 -3.67 -22.93
CA GLY A 85 -5.45 -5.01 -23.43
C GLY A 85 -5.73 -6.14 -22.42
N LEU A 86 -6.15 -5.82 -21.20
CA LEU A 86 -6.48 -6.81 -20.16
C LEU A 86 -7.81 -7.54 -20.47
N PRO A 87 -7.95 -8.81 -20.06
CA PRO A 87 -9.21 -9.54 -20.15
C PRO A 87 -10.24 -9.01 -19.17
N ASN A 88 -11.51 -9.00 -19.55
CA ASN A 88 -12.60 -8.61 -18.66
C ASN A 88 -12.89 -9.73 -17.65
N LEU A 89 -12.58 -9.47 -16.38
CA LEU A 89 -12.72 -10.44 -15.29
C LEU A 89 -13.49 -9.86 -14.10
N HIS A 90 -14.12 -10.75 -13.36
CA HIS A 90 -14.68 -10.51 -12.04
C HIS A 90 -14.37 -11.67 -11.10
N ARG A 91 -14.73 -11.56 -9.82
CA ARG A 91 -14.42 -12.56 -8.78
C ARG A 91 -12.93 -12.93 -8.76
N GLY A 92 -12.11 -11.93 -9.00
CA GLY A 92 -10.69 -12.07 -9.18
C GLY A 92 -9.89 -11.01 -8.44
N ASP A 93 -8.61 -11.10 -8.64
CA ASP A 93 -7.61 -10.23 -8.06
C ASP A 93 -6.45 -10.08 -9.03
N PHE A 94 -5.60 -9.08 -8.82
CA PHE A 94 -4.37 -8.93 -9.55
C PHE A 94 -3.25 -8.36 -8.68
N SER A 95 -2.02 -8.64 -9.08
CA SER A 95 -0.79 -8.11 -8.50
C SER A 95 0.03 -7.44 -9.58
N VAL A 96 0.68 -6.35 -9.22
CA VAL A 96 1.57 -5.56 -10.08
C VAL A 96 3.01 -5.86 -9.73
N GLY A 97 3.89 -5.95 -10.72
CA GLY A 97 5.33 -6.12 -10.52
C GLY A 97 6.06 -6.50 -11.80
N ASP A 98 7.32 -6.15 -11.90
CA ASP A 98 8.20 -6.45 -13.03
C ASP A 98 8.76 -7.88 -12.89
N TYR A 99 7.99 -8.91 -13.34
CA TYR A 99 8.39 -10.31 -13.19
C TYR A 99 9.55 -10.73 -14.11
N ASN A 100 9.78 -9.95 -15.16
CA ASN A 100 10.77 -10.30 -16.19
C ASN A 100 12.01 -9.39 -16.16
N LEU A 101 12.07 -8.44 -15.24
CA LEU A 101 13.16 -7.49 -15.00
C LEU A 101 13.45 -6.58 -16.22
N ASP A 102 12.42 -6.21 -16.98
CA ASP A 102 12.56 -5.31 -18.12
C ASP A 102 12.33 -3.82 -17.77
N GLY A 103 12.02 -3.54 -16.51
CA GLY A 103 11.79 -2.22 -15.95
C GLY A 103 10.39 -1.66 -16.26
N ILE A 104 9.44 -2.53 -16.65
CA ILE A 104 8.04 -2.19 -16.88
C ILE A 104 7.18 -3.10 -15.99
N ASP A 105 6.24 -2.50 -15.28
CA ASP A 105 5.32 -3.25 -14.45
C ASP A 105 4.41 -4.16 -15.27
N ASP A 106 4.31 -5.41 -14.82
CA ASP A 106 3.46 -6.46 -15.36
C ASP A 106 2.27 -6.71 -14.43
N ILE A 107 1.27 -7.41 -14.92
CA ILE A 107 0.10 -7.78 -14.12
C ILE A 107 -0.08 -9.29 -14.10
N ALA A 108 0.06 -9.92 -12.92
CA ALA A 108 -0.47 -11.25 -12.68
C ALA A 108 -1.94 -11.13 -12.25
N LEU A 109 -2.83 -11.88 -12.89
CA LEU A 109 -4.28 -11.78 -12.64
C LEU A 109 -4.98 -13.13 -12.57
N ILE A 110 -6.04 -13.16 -11.79
CA ILE A 110 -6.98 -14.28 -11.69
C ILE A 110 -8.41 -13.76 -11.83
N GLY A 111 -9.35 -14.65 -12.13
CA GLY A 111 -10.77 -14.32 -12.14
C GLY A 111 -11.58 -15.18 -13.10
N GLU A 112 -12.80 -14.75 -13.32
CA GLU A 112 -13.78 -15.42 -14.18
C GLU A 112 -14.32 -14.43 -15.22
N THR A 113 -14.38 -14.84 -16.47
CA THR A 113 -15.02 -14.07 -17.54
C THR A 113 -16.55 -14.15 -17.46
N ALA A 114 -17.24 -13.33 -18.24
CA ALA A 114 -18.72 -13.30 -18.23
C ALA A 114 -19.38 -14.65 -18.62
N ASP A 115 -18.69 -15.51 -19.37
CA ASP A 115 -19.16 -16.85 -19.76
C ASP A 115 -18.77 -17.95 -18.74
N GLY A 116 -18.14 -17.59 -17.63
CA GLY A 116 -17.74 -18.51 -16.57
C GLY A 116 -16.38 -19.20 -16.78
N THR A 117 -15.59 -18.74 -17.75
CA THR A 117 -14.22 -19.25 -17.95
C THR A 117 -13.30 -18.65 -16.88
N ARG A 118 -12.68 -19.52 -16.07
CA ARG A 118 -11.68 -19.11 -15.07
C ARG A 118 -10.32 -18.92 -15.71
N MET A 119 -9.59 -17.93 -15.23
CA MET A 119 -8.24 -17.58 -15.69
C MET A 119 -7.29 -17.42 -14.51
N ALA A 120 -6.00 -17.67 -14.76
CA ALA A 120 -4.88 -17.28 -13.91
C ALA A 120 -3.65 -17.18 -14.83
N THR A 121 -3.10 -15.98 -15.00
CA THR A 121 -2.10 -15.71 -16.05
C THR A 121 -1.35 -14.40 -15.76
N ILE A 122 -0.27 -14.16 -16.51
CA ILE A 122 0.47 -12.89 -16.49
C ILE A 122 0.27 -12.17 -17.82
N TYR A 123 0.04 -10.88 -17.74
CA TYR A 123 0.05 -9.92 -18.84
C TYR A 123 1.26 -9.02 -18.69
N ARG A 124 2.09 -8.95 -19.73
CA ARG A 124 3.27 -8.09 -19.76
C ARG A 124 2.88 -6.67 -20.08
N GLY A 125 3.39 -5.72 -19.31
CA GLY A 125 3.31 -4.30 -19.58
C GLY A 125 4.10 -3.90 -20.82
N THR A 126 3.75 -2.78 -21.40
CA THR A 126 4.44 -2.17 -22.55
C THR A 126 4.75 -0.71 -22.23
N ALA A 127 5.77 -0.18 -22.87
CA ALA A 127 6.19 1.22 -22.68
C ALA A 127 5.11 2.29 -23.02
N VAL A 128 3.97 1.87 -23.55
CA VAL A 128 2.85 2.77 -23.91
C VAL A 128 1.60 2.52 -23.03
N GLY A 129 1.78 1.96 -21.85
CA GLY A 129 0.68 1.77 -20.90
C GLY A 129 -0.35 0.72 -21.32
N GLN A 130 0.05 -0.29 -22.09
CA GLN A 130 -0.82 -1.40 -22.49
C GLN A 130 -0.26 -2.73 -22.01
N PHE A 131 -1.13 -3.71 -21.86
CA PHE A 131 -0.77 -5.04 -21.42
C PHE A 131 -0.99 -6.09 -22.52
N GLN A 132 -0.07 -7.03 -22.65
CA GLN A 132 -0.12 -8.10 -23.64
C GLN A 132 -0.04 -9.48 -22.96
N PRO A 133 -0.81 -10.48 -23.44
CA PRO A 133 -0.75 -11.83 -22.89
C PRO A 133 0.63 -12.44 -23.11
N THR A 134 1.18 -13.04 -22.06
CA THR A 134 2.50 -13.73 -22.11
C THR A 134 2.41 -15.18 -22.55
N GLY A 135 1.22 -15.79 -22.44
CA GLY A 135 1.04 -17.22 -22.60
C GLY A 135 1.37 -18.04 -21.33
N ILE A 136 1.85 -17.40 -20.26
CA ILE A 136 2.04 -18.04 -18.96
C ILE A 136 0.65 -18.30 -18.35
N ASN A 137 0.41 -19.55 -17.95
CA ASN A 137 -0.87 -19.94 -17.36
C ASN A 137 -0.63 -20.73 -16.07
N PHE A 138 -1.37 -20.37 -15.04
CA PHE A 138 -1.45 -21.07 -13.76
C PHE A 138 -2.73 -21.90 -13.67
N VAL A 139 -2.94 -22.59 -12.55
CA VAL A 139 -4.23 -23.24 -12.27
C VAL A 139 -5.34 -22.18 -12.26
N PRO A 140 -6.33 -22.27 -13.18
CA PRO A 140 -7.36 -21.25 -13.29
C PRO A 140 -8.27 -21.23 -12.07
N VAL A 141 -8.39 -20.05 -11.44
CA VAL A 141 -9.18 -19.86 -10.21
C VAL A 141 -10.05 -18.60 -10.28
N ARG A 142 -10.99 -18.52 -9.36
CA ARG A 142 -11.75 -17.33 -8.98
C ARG A 142 -11.89 -17.28 -7.45
N ASP A 143 -12.46 -16.21 -6.91
CA ASP A 143 -12.69 -16.06 -5.47
C ASP A 143 -11.42 -16.30 -4.63
N GLY A 144 -10.31 -15.74 -5.02
CA GLY A 144 -9.01 -15.89 -4.37
C GLY A 144 -8.10 -14.70 -4.59
N SER A 145 -6.83 -14.91 -4.47
CA SER A 145 -5.79 -13.89 -4.64
C SER A 145 -4.62 -14.39 -5.46
N ILE A 146 -3.91 -13.45 -6.07
CA ILE A 146 -2.61 -13.68 -6.70
C ILE A 146 -1.65 -12.61 -6.24
N ARG A 147 -0.42 -12.97 -5.86
CA ARG A 147 0.60 -12.05 -5.35
C ARG A 147 1.96 -12.40 -5.92
N PHE A 148 2.63 -11.38 -6.45
CA PHE A 148 4.06 -11.46 -6.71
C PHE A 148 4.86 -11.37 -5.41
N GLY A 149 6.02 -12.03 -5.36
CA GLY A 149 6.97 -11.96 -4.25
C GLY A 149 8.16 -12.87 -4.51
N ASP A 150 9.34 -12.48 -4.10
CA ASP A 150 10.59 -13.24 -4.23
C ASP A 150 10.75 -14.14 -3.00
N TYR A 151 10.24 -15.41 -3.08
CA TYR A 151 10.19 -16.28 -1.90
C TYR A 151 11.52 -16.99 -1.61
N ASP A 152 12.38 -17.14 -2.61
CA ASP A 152 13.67 -17.86 -2.46
C ASP A 152 14.89 -16.94 -2.51
N GLY A 153 14.68 -15.63 -2.66
CA GLY A 153 15.70 -14.60 -2.57
C GLY A 153 16.62 -14.54 -3.80
N ASP A 154 16.16 -15.03 -4.96
CA ASP A 154 16.96 -15.05 -6.18
C ASP A 154 16.81 -13.77 -7.04
N GLY A 155 15.96 -12.86 -6.63
CA GLY A 155 15.70 -11.55 -7.25
C GLY A 155 14.64 -11.58 -8.35
N ASP A 156 13.97 -12.71 -8.57
CA ASP A 156 12.88 -12.85 -9.52
C ASP A 156 11.54 -12.89 -8.78
N LEU A 157 10.50 -12.28 -9.36
CA LEU A 157 9.18 -12.34 -8.74
C LEU A 157 8.48 -13.68 -9.01
N ASP A 158 8.21 -14.40 -7.94
CA ASP A 158 7.42 -15.63 -7.89
C ASP A 158 5.94 -15.32 -7.71
N VAL A 159 5.10 -16.35 -7.75
CA VAL A 159 3.65 -16.19 -7.63
C VAL A 159 3.10 -17.06 -6.50
N LEU A 160 2.40 -16.43 -5.55
CA LEU A 160 1.48 -17.08 -4.62
C LEU A 160 0.06 -16.94 -5.17
N LEU A 161 -0.63 -18.06 -5.34
CA LEU A 161 -1.98 -18.15 -5.88
C LEU A 161 -2.89 -18.89 -4.90
N THR A 162 -4.07 -18.30 -4.62
CA THR A 162 -5.16 -18.98 -3.90
C THR A 162 -6.46 -18.85 -4.67
N GLY A 163 -7.43 -19.71 -4.42
CA GLY A 163 -8.78 -19.55 -4.98
C GLY A 163 -9.50 -20.86 -5.31
N GLU A 164 -10.69 -20.71 -5.86
CA GLU A 164 -11.58 -21.79 -6.26
C GLU A 164 -11.29 -22.26 -7.68
N SER A 165 -10.60 -23.39 -7.83
CA SER A 165 -10.42 -24.09 -9.12
C SER A 165 -11.65 -24.95 -9.46
N LYS A 166 -11.71 -25.52 -10.68
CA LYS A 166 -12.77 -26.49 -11.04
C LYS A 166 -12.75 -27.75 -10.17
N ALA A 167 -11.60 -28.10 -9.61
CA ALA A 167 -11.41 -29.26 -8.74
C ALA A 167 -11.63 -28.96 -7.25
N GLY A 168 -11.85 -27.69 -6.89
CA GLY A 168 -12.00 -27.21 -5.52
C GLY A 168 -10.99 -26.13 -5.17
N PRO A 169 -10.93 -25.69 -3.91
CA PRO A 169 -9.99 -24.65 -3.46
C PRO A 169 -8.53 -25.11 -3.57
N VAL A 170 -7.68 -24.19 -3.98
CA VAL A 170 -6.21 -24.40 -4.09
C VAL A 170 -5.44 -23.26 -3.43
N SER A 171 -4.22 -23.56 -3.00
CA SER A 171 -3.19 -22.58 -2.64
C SER A 171 -1.87 -23.12 -3.17
N MET A 172 -1.18 -22.35 -4.01
CA MET A 172 0.00 -22.79 -4.75
C MET A 172 1.06 -21.70 -4.80
N VAL A 173 2.31 -22.12 -4.80
CA VAL A 173 3.46 -21.27 -5.11
C VAL A 173 4.01 -21.70 -6.47
N TYR A 174 4.34 -20.75 -7.32
CA TYR A 174 5.03 -20.96 -8.58
C TYR A 174 6.32 -20.18 -8.56
N ARG A 175 7.43 -20.88 -8.70
CA ARG A 175 8.76 -20.31 -8.83
C ARG A 175 8.97 -19.80 -10.24
N ASN A 176 9.51 -18.60 -10.38
CA ASN A 176 9.93 -18.02 -11.63
C ASN A 176 11.34 -18.53 -11.99
N ASP A 177 11.45 -19.38 -12.99
CA ASP A 177 12.75 -19.89 -13.49
C ASP A 177 13.26 -19.02 -14.66
N ARG A 178 12.82 -17.75 -14.77
CA ARG A 178 13.11 -16.82 -15.88
C ARG A 178 12.57 -17.28 -17.24
N ASN A 179 12.77 -16.46 -18.28
CA ASN A 179 12.34 -16.75 -19.65
C ASN A 179 10.88 -17.19 -19.78
N ASN A 180 9.98 -16.54 -19.01
CA ASN A 180 8.55 -16.87 -18.97
C ASN A 180 8.24 -18.30 -18.50
N THR A 181 9.10 -18.88 -17.67
CA THR A 181 8.90 -20.23 -17.14
C THR A 181 8.59 -20.17 -15.65
N PHE A 182 7.40 -20.60 -15.28
CA PHE A 182 6.96 -20.74 -13.89
C PHE A 182 6.74 -22.20 -13.55
N VAL A 183 7.37 -22.66 -12.48
CA VAL A 183 7.32 -24.07 -12.04
C VAL A 183 6.57 -24.17 -10.71
N PRO A 184 5.54 -25.03 -10.60
CA PRO A 184 4.84 -25.20 -9.33
C PRO A 184 5.80 -25.81 -8.30
N VAL A 185 5.83 -25.16 -7.11
CA VAL A 185 6.61 -25.64 -5.97
C VAL A 185 5.76 -26.67 -5.20
N GLU A 186 6.35 -27.79 -4.84
CA GLU A 186 5.67 -28.77 -3.98
C GLU A 186 5.50 -28.18 -2.57
N THR A 187 4.29 -27.80 -2.24
CA THR A 187 3.91 -27.25 -0.94
C THR A 187 2.76 -28.05 -0.33
N ARG A 188 2.63 -27.98 1.00
CA ARG A 188 1.49 -28.56 1.72
C ARG A 188 0.47 -27.50 2.12
N LEU A 189 0.40 -26.41 1.37
CA LEU A 189 -0.52 -25.32 1.65
C LEU A 189 -1.98 -25.79 1.57
N GLN A 190 -2.77 -25.44 2.57
CA GLN A 190 -4.22 -25.70 2.55
C GLN A 190 -4.88 -24.85 1.46
N GLY A 191 -5.59 -25.48 0.55
CA GLY A 191 -6.38 -24.78 -0.46
C GLY A 191 -7.52 -23.99 0.17
N VAL A 192 -7.65 -22.72 -0.20
CA VAL A 192 -8.71 -21.83 0.28
C VAL A 192 -9.38 -21.09 -0.86
N ARG A 193 -10.62 -20.61 -0.59
CA ARG A 193 -11.37 -19.69 -1.44
C ARG A 193 -12.00 -18.59 -0.61
N ARG A 194 -12.39 -17.47 -1.26
CA ARG A 194 -12.97 -16.28 -0.58
C ARG A 194 -12.12 -15.82 0.59
N GLY A 195 -10.85 -15.66 0.30
CA GLY A 195 -9.81 -15.24 1.21
C GLY A 195 -8.58 -14.84 0.44
N VAL A 196 -7.47 -14.70 1.11
CA VAL A 196 -6.22 -14.18 0.56
C VAL A 196 -5.02 -15.01 1.04
N GLY A 197 -4.02 -15.15 0.17
CA GLY A 197 -2.66 -15.51 0.53
C GLY A 197 -1.77 -14.27 0.40
N ILE A 198 -0.93 -14.01 1.38
CA ILE A 198 0.02 -12.91 1.38
C ILE A 198 1.43 -13.40 1.72
N TRP A 199 2.42 -12.76 1.11
CA TRP A 199 3.82 -12.88 1.49
C TRP A 199 4.10 -12.03 2.71
N TYR A 200 4.88 -12.55 3.66
CA TYR A 200 5.10 -11.88 4.92
C TYR A 200 6.29 -12.49 5.69
N ASP A 201 7.42 -11.82 5.70
CA ASP A 201 8.57 -12.23 6.53
C ASP A 201 8.30 -11.92 8.01
N TYR A 202 7.60 -12.87 8.70
CA TYR A 202 7.13 -12.64 10.06
C TYR A 202 8.24 -12.75 11.12
N ASN A 203 9.32 -13.47 10.80
CA ASN A 203 10.40 -13.77 11.73
C ASN A 203 11.68 -12.98 11.43
N LEU A 204 11.67 -12.17 10.36
CA LEU A 204 12.78 -11.33 9.89
C LEU A 204 14.04 -12.14 9.56
N ASP A 205 13.87 -13.34 8.99
CA ASP A 205 14.98 -14.18 8.56
C ASP A 205 15.41 -13.95 7.11
N GLY A 206 14.69 -13.10 6.39
CA GLY A 206 14.94 -12.70 5.00
C GLY A 206 14.27 -13.59 3.96
N TYR A 207 13.53 -14.62 4.38
CA TYR A 207 12.72 -15.45 3.50
C TYR A 207 11.22 -15.15 3.73
N PRO A 208 10.50 -14.62 2.74
CA PRO A 208 9.06 -14.37 2.90
C PRO A 208 8.30 -15.64 3.26
N ASP A 209 7.58 -15.59 4.37
CA ASP A 209 6.63 -16.59 4.82
C ASP A 209 5.29 -16.41 4.10
N ILE A 210 4.36 -17.32 4.31
CA ILE A 210 3.02 -17.25 3.71
C ILE A 210 1.96 -17.24 4.82
N PHE A 211 1.12 -16.21 4.85
CA PHE A 211 -0.12 -16.26 5.60
C PHE A 211 -1.30 -16.50 4.65
N ILE A 212 -2.13 -17.51 4.96
CA ILE A 212 -3.32 -17.86 4.19
C ILE A 212 -4.53 -17.79 5.08
N THR A 213 -5.60 -17.16 4.58
CA THR A 213 -6.92 -17.14 5.23
C THR A 213 -8.03 -17.31 4.19
N GLY A 214 -9.15 -17.93 4.54
CA GLY A 214 -10.27 -18.17 3.62
C GLY A 214 -11.14 -19.34 4.03
N ALA A 215 -12.02 -19.79 3.14
CA ALA A 215 -12.82 -20.99 3.34
C ALA A 215 -12.11 -22.23 2.79
N ASP A 216 -12.04 -23.30 3.57
CA ASP A 216 -11.58 -24.62 3.11
C ASP A 216 -12.55 -25.28 2.11
N ALA A 217 -12.26 -26.49 1.67
CA ALA A 217 -13.11 -27.25 0.75
C ALA A 217 -14.50 -27.57 1.33
N SER A 218 -14.61 -27.67 2.64
CA SER A 218 -15.88 -27.90 3.35
C SER A 218 -16.65 -26.59 3.64
N GLY A 219 -16.06 -25.42 3.32
CA GLY A 219 -16.62 -24.10 3.60
C GLY A 219 -16.39 -23.61 5.04
N ASN A 220 -15.53 -24.29 5.80
CA ASN A 220 -15.14 -23.85 7.13
C ASN A 220 -14.15 -22.70 7.06
N PRO A 221 -14.16 -21.78 8.04
CA PRO A 221 -13.12 -20.78 8.19
C PRO A 221 -11.74 -21.42 8.40
N PHE A 222 -10.73 -20.87 7.73
CA PHE A 222 -9.33 -21.30 7.85
C PHE A 222 -8.39 -20.10 7.92
N SER A 223 -7.34 -20.20 8.73
CA SER A 223 -6.20 -19.27 8.74
C SER A 223 -4.95 -19.99 9.23
N MET A 224 -3.85 -19.83 8.53
CA MET A 224 -2.57 -20.48 8.84
C MET A 224 -1.39 -19.64 8.37
N LEU A 225 -0.36 -19.58 9.19
CA LEU A 225 0.96 -19.09 8.82
C LEU A 225 1.84 -20.29 8.45
N TYR A 226 2.53 -20.18 7.34
CA TYR A 226 3.52 -21.15 6.87
C TYR A 226 4.88 -20.48 6.82
N THR A 227 5.82 -20.98 7.63
CA THR A 227 7.17 -20.42 7.66
C THR A 227 8.02 -20.98 6.52
N ASN A 228 8.74 -20.09 5.86
CA ASN A 228 9.69 -20.40 4.82
C ASN A 228 11.08 -20.62 5.44
N GLN A 229 11.70 -21.75 5.15
CA GLN A 229 13.04 -22.07 5.65
C GLN A 229 14.08 -22.13 4.51
N GLY A 230 13.80 -21.49 3.38
CA GLY A 230 14.62 -21.51 2.17
C GLY A 230 14.59 -22.84 1.40
N ILE A 231 13.94 -23.86 1.95
CA ILE A 231 13.82 -25.21 1.34
C ILE A 231 12.38 -25.70 1.24
N GLY A 232 11.41 -24.86 1.65
CA GLY A 232 9.99 -25.19 1.66
C GLY A 232 9.26 -24.52 2.83
N PHE A 233 7.96 -24.79 2.91
CA PHE A 233 7.07 -24.15 3.86
C PHE A 233 6.59 -25.14 4.93
N GLU A 234 6.64 -24.72 6.20
CA GLU A 234 6.16 -25.49 7.34
C GLU A 234 5.02 -24.77 8.06
N GLU A 235 3.99 -25.50 8.51
CA GLU A 235 2.88 -24.94 9.27
C GLU A 235 3.35 -24.39 10.61
N TYR A 236 3.01 -23.12 10.90
CA TYR A 236 3.24 -22.50 12.17
C TYR A 236 1.92 -22.15 12.87
N GLN A 237 1.70 -22.74 14.04
CA GLN A 237 0.48 -22.55 14.84
C GLN A 237 0.50 -21.21 15.58
N ALA A 238 0.30 -20.14 14.85
CA ALA A 238 0.40 -18.76 15.33
C ALA A 238 -0.78 -18.33 16.24
N GLY A 239 -1.80 -19.18 16.44
CA GLY A 239 -2.98 -18.84 17.24
C GLY A 239 -3.89 -17.77 16.61
N ILE A 240 -3.75 -17.54 15.30
CA ILE A 240 -4.57 -16.59 14.56
C ILE A 240 -5.98 -17.19 14.37
N ILE A 241 -7.00 -16.35 14.50
CA ILE A 241 -8.39 -16.78 14.33
C ILE A 241 -8.66 -17.23 12.90
N ALA A 242 -9.30 -18.37 12.74
CA ALA A 242 -9.74 -18.88 11.43
C ALA A 242 -10.90 -18.04 10.88
N LEU A 243 -10.77 -17.59 9.63
CA LEU A 243 -11.73 -16.71 8.95
C LEU A 243 -12.02 -17.21 7.54
N LYS A 244 -13.20 -16.81 7.01
CA LYS A 244 -13.61 -16.90 5.61
C LYS A 244 -14.24 -15.59 5.18
N HIS A 245 -14.46 -15.39 3.86
CA HIS A 245 -14.80 -14.06 3.33
C HIS A 245 -13.85 -13.01 3.90
N SER A 246 -12.59 -13.36 3.90
CA SER A 246 -11.55 -12.75 4.72
C SER A 246 -10.54 -11.99 3.88
N TYR A 247 -9.87 -11.08 4.54
CA TYR A 247 -8.72 -10.35 4.04
C TYR A 247 -7.64 -10.28 5.12
N ALA A 248 -6.40 -10.08 4.71
CA ALA A 248 -5.27 -9.87 5.59
C ALA A 248 -4.37 -8.77 5.02
N ALA A 249 -3.83 -7.95 5.91
CA ALA A 249 -2.85 -6.92 5.59
C ALA A 249 -1.76 -6.89 6.66
N VAL A 250 -0.55 -6.54 6.28
CA VAL A 250 0.60 -6.39 7.18
C VAL A 250 1.11 -4.97 7.20
N GLY A 251 1.54 -4.49 8.36
CA GLY A 251 2.10 -3.16 8.56
C GLY A 251 2.75 -3.05 9.94
N ASP A 252 3.80 -2.29 10.06
CA ASP A 252 4.48 -1.99 11.33
C ASP A 252 3.73 -0.86 12.06
N TYR A 253 2.62 -1.23 12.76
CA TYR A 253 1.74 -0.22 13.35
C TYR A 253 2.30 0.44 14.61
N ASP A 254 3.28 -0.17 15.29
CA ASP A 254 3.88 0.39 16.51
C ASP A 254 5.34 0.79 16.34
N ASN A 255 5.84 0.78 15.09
CA ASN A 255 7.18 1.22 14.68
C ASN A 255 8.31 0.49 15.43
N ASP A 256 8.09 -0.81 15.74
CA ASP A 256 9.11 -1.62 16.43
C ASP A 256 10.00 -2.44 15.48
N GLY A 257 9.75 -2.34 14.17
CA GLY A 257 10.54 -2.87 13.06
C GLY A 257 10.11 -4.26 12.59
N ASP A 258 9.06 -4.83 13.17
CA ASP A 258 8.45 -6.06 12.67
C ASP A 258 7.03 -5.79 12.11
N LEU A 259 6.70 -6.48 11.03
CA LEU A 259 5.37 -6.33 10.45
C LEU A 259 4.34 -7.06 11.29
N ASP A 260 3.26 -6.38 11.59
CA ASP A 260 2.10 -6.86 12.32
C ASP A 260 1.01 -7.36 11.40
N LEU A 261 0.13 -8.22 11.89
CA LEU A 261 -0.87 -8.87 11.07
C LEU A 261 -2.29 -8.39 11.43
N LEU A 262 -2.93 -7.72 10.49
CA LEU A 262 -4.37 -7.48 10.52
C LEU A 262 -5.11 -8.59 9.78
N VAL A 263 -6.15 -9.14 10.38
CA VAL A 263 -7.07 -10.07 9.71
C VAL A 263 -8.51 -9.63 9.91
N MET A 264 -9.32 -9.77 8.87
CA MET A 264 -10.76 -9.49 8.94
C MET A 264 -11.56 -10.51 8.16
N GLY A 265 -12.82 -10.74 8.55
CA GLY A 265 -13.68 -11.71 7.89
C GLY A 265 -14.73 -12.32 8.83
N GLU A 266 -15.26 -13.47 8.40
CA GLU A 266 -16.28 -14.23 9.12
C GLU A 266 -15.67 -15.47 9.79
N ALA A 267 -15.70 -15.49 11.11
CA ALA A 267 -15.32 -16.66 11.92
C ALA A 267 -16.48 -17.68 12.01
N ALA A 268 -16.25 -18.76 12.74
CA ALA A 268 -17.31 -19.73 13.03
C ALA A 268 -18.57 -19.06 13.62
N GLN A 269 -19.75 -19.65 13.35
CA GLN A 269 -21.06 -19.14 13.75
C GLN A 269 -21.38 -17.74 13.16
N SER A 270 -20.86 -17.43 11.97
CA SER A 270 -21.09 -16.18 11.25
C SER A 270 -20.71 -14.90 12.03
N ARG A 271 -19.78 -15.02 12.96
CA ARG A 271 -19.29 -13.90 13.74
C ARG A 271 -18.29 -13.07 12.91
N LEU A 272 -18.58 -11.80 12.70
CA LEU A 272 -17.65 -10.88 12.05
C LEU A 272 -16.49 -10.57 12.99
N VAL A 273 -15.30 -10.46 12.43
CA VAL A 273 -14.06 -10.19 13.16
C VAL A 273 -13.15 -9.30 12.31
N THR A 274 -12.64 -8.25 12.92
CA THR A 274 -11.44 -7.53 12.47
C THR A 274 -10.50 -7.50 13.65
N ARG A 275 -9.28 -7.94 13.47
CA ARG A 275 -8.32 -8.11 14.56
C ARG A 275 -6.91 -7.83 14.12
N LEU A 276 -6.23 -7.00 14.90
CA LEU A 276 -4.80 -6.74 14.80
C LEU A 276 -4.06 -7.65 15.78
N TYR A 277 -3.02 -8.29 15.29
CA TYR A 277 -2.08 -9.10 16.04
C TYR A 277 -0.72 -8.46 15.94
N ARG A 278 -0.16 -8.06 17.09
CA ARG A 278 1.22 -7.62 17.14
C ARG A 278 2.14 -8.82 17.00
N ASN A 279 3.11 -8.70 16.13
CA ASN A 279 4.21 -9.63 15.98
C ASN A 279 5.21 -9.39 17.13
N ASP A 280 5.66 -10.42 17.80
CA ASP A 280 6.68 -10.33 18.85
C ASP A 280 8.04 -10.83 18.33
N ARG A 281 8.50 -10.32 17.19
CA ARG A 281 9.77 -10.63 16.51
C ARG A 281 9.91 -12.12 16.17
N GLY A 282 8.93 -12.65 15.48
CA GLY A 282 8.88 -14.05 15.10
C GLY A 282 8.75 -15.03 16.26
N ARG A 283 8.53 -14.56 17.48
CA ARG A 283 8.34 -15.41 18.67
C ARG A 283 6.88 -15.74 18.94
N GLY A 284 5.97 -15.18 18.17
CA GLY A 284 4.53 -15.37 18.27
C GLY A 284 3.77 -14.07 18.08
N PHE A 285 2.47 -14.14 18.26
CA PHE A 285 1.57 -13.01 18.08
C PHE A 285 0.82 -12.67 19.38
N SER A 286 0.78 -11.40 19.70
CA SER A 286 -0.03 -10.85 20.79
C SER A 286 -1.26 -10.13 20.25
N ARG A 287 -2.44 -10.51 20.75
CA ARG A 287 -3.69 -9.86 20.33
C ARG A 287 -3.76 -8.45 20.89
N THR A 288 -4.06 -7.46 20.02
CA THR A 288 -4.38 -6.10 20.45
C THR A 288 -5.88 -5.91 20.74
N ASN A 289 -6.23 -4.77 21.35
CA ASN A 289 -7.62 -4.35 21.58
C ASN A 289 -7.98 -3.14 20.70
N ALA A 290 -7.49 -3.08 19.47
CA ALA A 290 -7.80 -2.00 18.53
C ALA A 290 -9.33 -1.92 18.27
N PRO A 291 -9.91 -0.69 18.21
CA PRO A 291 -11.36 -0.47 18.16
C PRO A 291 -11.95 -0.56 16.75
N PHE A 292 -11.43 -1.45 15.92
CA PHE A 292 -11.83 -1.54 14.52
C PHE A 292 -13.25 -2.09 14.34
N VAL A 293 -13.96 -1.56 13.35
CA VAL A 293 -15.22 -2.13 12.88
C VAL A 293 -15.00 -3.57 12.39
N HIS A 294 -15.89 -4.48 12.76
CA HIS A 294 -15.80 -5.87 12.33
C HIS A 294 -16.51 -6.04 11.01
N VAL A 295 -15.76 -6.47 9.98
CA VAL A 295 -16.26 -6.60 8.61
C VAL A 295 -15.85 -7.92 7.97
N ARG A 296 -16.52 -8.24 6.85
CA ARG A 296 -16.16 -9.31 5.90
C ARG A 296 -16.28 -8.80 4.46
N SER A 297 -15.81 -9.59 3.49
CA SER A 297 -15.98 -9.29 2.05
C SER A 297 -15.57 -7.87 1.70
N GLY A 298 -14.38 -7.49 2.09
CA GLY A 298 -13.79 -6.18 1.84
C GLY A 298 -12.27 -6.26 1.88
N PHE A 299 -11.64 -5.13 2.14
CA PHE A 299 -10.20 -4.99 2.18
C PHE A 299 -9.74 -4.12 3.36
N ALA A 300 -8.46 -4.17 3.64
CA ALA A 300 -7.76 -3.25 4.52
C ALA A 300 -6.42 -2.88 3.90
N ASP A 301 -5.98 -1.65 4.10
CA ASP A 301 -4.70 -1.16 3.61
C ASP A 301 -4.05 -0.23 4.62
N TRP A 302 -2.72 -0.35 4.79
CA TRP A 302 -1.93 0.47 5.69
C TRP A 302 -1.24 1.58 4.92
N GLY A 303 -1.23 2.80 5.47
CA GLY A 303 -0.54 3.96 4.89
C GLY A 303 -0.46 5.10 5.87
N ASP A 304 0.63 5.84 5.86
CA ASP A 304 0.83 7.09 6.63
C ASP A 304 0.14 8.23 5.84
N PHE A 305 -1.20 8.40 6.05
CA PHE A 305 -1.98 9.34 5.24
C PHE A 305 -1.79 10.79 5.67
N ASP A 306 -1.32 11.03 6.90
CA ASP A 306 -1.14 12.39 7.44
C ASP A 306 0.33 12.81 7.58
N GLY A 307 1.27 11.92 7.20
CA GLY A 307 2.69 12.19 7.16
C GLY A 307 3.33 12.32 8.55
N ASP A 308 2.72 11.74 9.58
CA ASP A 308 3.23 11.81 10.96
C ASP A 308 4.26 10.71 11.29
N GLY A 309 4.42 9.73 10.40
CA GLY A 309 5.38 8.63 10.48
C GLY A 309 4.84 7.37 11.13
N ASP A 310 3.55 7.34 11.49
CA ASP A 310 2.85 6.16 11.97
C ASP A 310 1.91 5.65 10.87
N VAL A 311 1.85 4.34 10.60
CA VAL A 311 0.94 3.84 9.57
C VAL A 311 -0.49 3.79 10.09
N ASP A 312 -1.41 4.31 9.28
CA ASP A 312 -2.84 4.38 9.51
C ASP A 312 -3.57 3.27 8.76
N LEU A 313 -4.85 3.12 9.02
CA LEU A 313 -5.59 1.99 8.51
C LEU A 313 -6.86 2.40 7.77
N LEU A 314 -6.93 2.06 6.49
CA LEU A 314 -8.16 2.08 5.70
C LEU A 314 -8.83 0.70 5.76
N ILE A 315 -10.10 0.64 6.15
CA ILE A 315 -10.92 -0.58 6.17
C ILE A 315 -12.21 -0.36 5.42
N SER A 316 -12.59 -1.30 4.57
CA SER A 316 -13.91 -1.35 3.96
C SER A 316 -14.47 -2.77 3.97
N GLY A 317 -15.80 -2.92 4.02
CA GLY A 317 -16.46 -4.23 3.98
C GLY A 317 -17.87 -4.23 4.53
N GLU A 318 -18.46 -5.41 4.62
CA GLU A 318 -19.80 -5.62 5.19
C GLU A 318 -19.73 -5.79 6.71
N SER A 319 -20.28 -4.83 7.44
CA SER A 319 -20.46 -4.90 8.90
C SER A 319 -21.82 -5.46 9.26
N SER A 320 -22.09 -5.64 10.57
CA SER A 320 -23.43 -6.02 11.08
C SER A 320 -24.52 -4.99 10.79
N GLU A 321 -24.15 -3.74 10.51
CA GLU A 321 -25.06 -2.63 10.22
C GLU A 321 -25.15 -2.30 8.73
N GLY A 322 -24.41 -3.02 7.90
CA GLY A 322 -24.33 -2.84 6.45
C GLY A 322 -22.93 -2.46 5.97
N PRO A 323 -22.80 -2.04 4.69
CA PRO A 323 -21.52 -1.65 4.12
C PRO A 323 -20.90 -0.44 4.81
N VAL A 324 -19.61 -0.50 5.09
CA VAL A 324 -18.86 0.59 5.73
C VAL A 324 -17.50 0.79 5.06
N THR A 325 -16.99 2.02 5.13
CA THR A 325 -15.59 2.37 4.87
C THR A 325 -15.13 3.30 5.99
N ARG A 326 -13.99 3.02 6.60
CA ARG A 326 -13.42 3.76 7.73
C ARG A 326 -11.93 4.02 7.51
N VAL A 327 -11.47 5.17 7.95
CA VAL A 327 -10.07 5.50 8.16
C VAL A 327 -9.84 5.57 9.66
N TYR A 328 -8.82 4.88 10.13
CA TYR A 328 -8.38 4.92 11.52
C TYR A 328 -7.00 5.53 11.57
N GLU A 329 -6.92 6.70 12.18
CA GLU A 329 -5.67 7.38 12.50
C GLU A 329 -4.97 6.66 13.66
N ASN A 330 -3.69 6.38 13.49
CA ASN A 330 -2.82 5.78 14.49
C ASN A 330 -2.14 6.89 15.31
N ASN A 331 -2.61 7.13 16.48
CA ASN A 331 -2.11 8.19 17.37
C ASN A 331 -0.87 7.74 18.16
N ARG A 332 0.11 7.10 17.52
CA ARG A 332 1.31 6.50 18.13
C ARG A 332 1.02 5.43 19.18
N ALA A 333 1.95 4.50 19.32
CA ALA A 333 1.85 3.38 20.25
C ALA A 333 0.55 2.55 20.10
N GLY A 334 0.02 2.42 18.87
CA GLY A 334 -1.10 1.55 18.54
C GLY A 334 -2.45 2.00 19.10
N ARG A 335 -2.64 3.30 19.26
CA ARG A 335 -3.93 3.89 19.64
C ARG A 335 -4.63 4.40 18.41
N PHE A 336 -5.61 3.66 17.96
CA PHE A 336 -6.39 4.01 16.79
C PHE A 336 -7.66 4.80 17.15
N SER A 337 -7.93 5.87 16.41
CA SER A 337 -9.17 6.63 16.44
C SER A 337 -9.86 6.64 15.08
N ASP A 338 -11.18 6.40 15.07
CA ASP A 338 -11.98 6.50 13.85
C ASP A 338 -12.05 7.98 13.44
N LEU A 339 -11.51 8.29 12.27
CA LEU A 339 -11.51 9.65 11.73
C LEU A 339 -12.91 10.15 11.38
N SER A 340 -13.89 9.25 11.31
CA SER A 340 -15.26 9.53 10.86
C SER A 340 -15.31 10.20 9.48
N ALA A 341 -14.36 9.86 8.61
CA ALA A 341 -14.28 10.36 7.25
C ALA A 341 -15.58 10.04 6.49
N ASN A 342 -16.09 11.02 5.75
CA ASN A 342 -17.35 10.89 5.02
C ASN A 342 -17.17 10.07 3.72
N LEU A 343 -16.68 8.84 3.86
CA LEU A 343 -16.48 7.92 2.75
C LEU A 343 -17.72 7.07 2.50
N ILE A 344 -17.96 6.71 1.24
CA ILE A 344 -19.05 5.79 0.91
C ILE A 344 -18.79 4.41 1.51
N GLY A 345 -19.77 3.86 2.22
CA GLY A 345 -19.69 2.50 2.75
C GLY A 345 -19.85 1.47 1.64
N LEU A 346 -18.86 0.58 1.48
CA LEU A 346 -18.84 -0.46 0.45
C LEU A 346 -18.61 -1.84 1.05
N HIS A 347 -19.12 -2.87 0.35
CA HIS A 347 -18.80 -4.29 0.56
C HIS A 347 -18.48 -4.96 -0.78
N MET A 348 -17.99 -6.19 -0.76
CA MET A 348 -17.35 -6.80 -1.94
C MET A 348 -16.37 -5.80 -2.55
N SER A 349 -15.64 -5.13 -1.67
CA SER A 349 -14.86 -3.95 -1.94
C SER A 349 -13.38 -4.27 -2.02
N THR A 350 -12.69 -3.41 -2.72
CA THR A 350 -11.25 -3.38 -2.87
C THR A 350 -10.80 -1.92 -2.92
N GLY A 351 -9.55 -1.65 -2.62
CA GLY A 351 -9.01 -0.30 -2.67
C GLY A 351 -7.56 -0.26 -2.24
N GLN A 352 -6.99 0.92 -2.32
CA GLN A 352 -5.59 1.15 -2.00
C GLN A 352 -5.34 2.63 -1.69
N TRP A 353 -4.41 2.88 -0.76
CA TRP A 353 -3.77 4.17 -0.61
C TRP A 353 -2.83 4.48 -1.78
N GLY A 354 -2.69 5.76 -2.16
CA GLY A 354 -1.71 6.19 -3.15
C GLY A 354 -1.77 7.69 -3.37
N ASP A 355 -0.64 8.33 -3.53
CA ASP A 355 -0.49 9.76 -3.84
C ASP A 355 -0.66 9.95 -5.36
N TYR A 356 -1.94 10.08 -5.84
CA TYR A 356 -2.20 10.15 -7.28
C TYR A 356 -1.94 11.54 -7.87
N ASP A 357 -2.00 12.60 -7.06
CA ASP A 357 -1.79 13.97 -7.53
C ASP A 357 -0.40 14.53 -7.19
N MET A 358 0.44 13.71 -6.53
CA MET A 358 1.84 13.98 -6.20
C MET A 358 2.01 15.19 -5.27
N ASP A 359 1.06 15.40 -4.37
CA ASP A 359 1.14 16.49 -3.40
C ASP A 359 1.78 16.09 -2.07
N GLY A 360 2.03 14.78 -1.89
CA GLY A 360 2.81 14.19 -0.80
C GLY A 360 1.97 13.66 0.35
N ASP A 361 0.65 13.62 0.22
CA ASP A 361 -0.22 12.87 1.12
C ASP A 361 -0.93 11.69 0.39
N LEU A 362 -1.48 10.74 1.14
CA LEU A 362 -2.07 9.55 0.54
C LEU A 362 -3.56 9.74 0.29
N ASP A 363 -3.95 9.47 -0.95
CA ASP A 363 -5.32 9.46 -1.45
C ASP A 363 -5.91 8.06 -1.44
N ILE A 364 -7.21 7.94 -1.70
CA ILE A 364 -7.91 6.66 -1.67
C ILE A 364 -8.50 6.33 -3.04
N LEU A 365 -8.11 5.18 -3.60
CA LEU A 365 -8.88 4.50 -4.65
C LEU A 365 -9.73 3.41 -4.00
N ILE A 366 -11.04 3.39 -4.26
CA ILE A 366 -11.94 2.38 -3.72
C ILE A 366 -12.98 1.95 -4.75
N ALA A 367 -13.25 0.65 -4.81
CA ALA A 367 -14.28 0.05 -5.64
C ALA A 367 -15.12 -0.94 -4.84
N GLY A 368 -16.41 -1.06 -5.16
CA GLY A 368 -17.28 -2.00 -4.47
C GLY A 368 -18.75 -1.69 -4.63
N MET A 369 -19.56 -2.33 -3.80
CA MET A 369 -21.02 -2.21 -3.82
C MET A 369 -21.53 -1.57 -2.53
N ALA A 370 -22.30 -0.49 -2.66
CA ALA A 370 -23.00 0.16 -1.56
C ALA A 370 -24.38 -0.51 -1.34
N SER A 371 -25.08 -0.07 -0.29
CA SER A 371 -26.45 -0.48 0.00
C SER A 371 -27.36 -0.28 -1.21
N GLY A 372 -28.27 -1.21 -1.46
CA GLY A 372 -29.20 -1.13 -2.59
C GLY A 372 -28.61 -1.54 -3.94
N TYR A 373 -27.53 -2.31 -3.94
CA TYR A 373 -26.87 -2.83 -5.14
C TYR A 373 -26.33 -1.72 -6.07
N GLN A 374 -25.81 -0.67 -5.47
CA GLN A 374 -25.17 0.43 -6.21
C GLN A 374 -23.66 0.18 -6.30
N TYR A 375 -23.14 0.16 -7.51
CA TYR A 375 -21.73 -0.10 -7.80
C TYR A 375 -20.99 1.22 -7.88
N HIS A 376 -19.87 1.34 -7.18
CA HIS A 376 -19.09 2.56 -7.12
C HIS A 376 -17.60 2.24 -7.30
N ASN A 377 -16.95 3.10 -8.07
CA ASN A 377 -15.51 3.30 -8.04
C ASN A 377 -15.31 4.77 -7.74
N LYS A 378 -14.53 5.07 -6.72
CA LYS A 378 -14.28 6.42 -6.24
C LYS A 378 -12.81 6.66 -6.03
N ILE A 379 -12.40 7.88 -6.29
CA ILE A 379 -11.13 8.43 -5.87
C ILE A 379 -11.45 9.54 -4.89
N TYR A 380 -10.86 9.48 -3.71
CA TYR A 380 -10.96 10.52 -2.71
C TYR A 380 -9.58 11.14 -2.54
N ARG A 381 -9.49 12.44 -2.84
CA ARG A 381 -8.30 13.21 -2.58
C ARG A 381 -8.22 13.54 -1.09
N ASN A 382 -7.05 13.38 -0.52
CA ASN A 382 -6.72 13.88 0.80
C ASN A 382 -6.44 15.39 0.70
N ASP A 383 -7.13 16.19 1.47
CA ASP A 383 -6.97 17.66 1.45
C ASP A 383 -6.23 18.18 2.71
N LEU A 384 -5.51 17.30 3.43
CA LEU A 384 -4.89 17.65 4.71
C LEU A 384 -3.84 18.77 4.55
N LEU A 385 -2.97 18.64 3.58
CA LEU A 385 -1.91 19.63 3.31
C LEU A 385 -2.50 20.94 2.76
N LEU A 386 -3.57 20.89 1.96
CA LEU A 386 -4.27 22.07 1.47
C LEU A 386 -4.95 22.83 2.62
N ALA A 387 -5.56 22.10 3.55
CA ALA A 387 -6.20 22.70 4.74
C ALA A 387 -5.16 23.38 5.65
N ALA A 388 -3.99 22.79 5.82
CA ALA A 388 -2.91 23.40 6.58
C ALA A 388 -2.36 24.70 5.96
N GLN A 389 -2.41 24.83 4.64
CA GLN A 389 -2.03 26.04 3.90
C GLN A 389 -3.14 27.12 3.91
N ALA A 390 -4.41 26.71 4.02
CA ALA A 390 -5.57 27.61 4.01
C ALA A 390 -5.89 28.22 5.38
N SER A 391 -5.31 27.77 6.47
CA SER A 391 -5.50 28.35 7.80
C SER A 391 -4.95 29.77 7.82
N PRO A 392 -5.76 30.80 8.11
CA PRO A 392 -5.28 32.17 8.05
C PRO A 392 -4.24 32.40 9.15
N SER A 393 -2.99 32.58 8.74
CA SER A 393 -2.01 33.22 9.61
C SER A 393 -2.58 34.57 9.99
N THR A 394 -2.90 34.78 11.27
CA THR A 394 -3.30 36.09 11.78
C THR A 394 -2.25 37.12 11.34
N ALA A 395 -2.69 37.98 10.46
CA ALA A 395 -1.91 39.06 9.90
C ALA A 395 -1.18 39.84 10.99
N ARG A 396 0.14 39.86 10.94
CA ARG A 396 0.97 40.94 11.43
C ARG A 396 1.90 41.42 10.35
N GLY A 397 1.61 42.61 9.87
CA GLY A 397 2.49 43.65 9.39
C GLY A 397 3.51 43.25 8.32
N ALA A 398 3.28 43.78 7.13
CA ALA A 398 4.33 43.91 6.11
C ALA A 398 5.53 44.69 6.71
N GLU A 399 6.69 44.06 6.76
CA GLU A 399 7.97 44.75 6.84
C GLU A 399 8.97 44.08 5.89
N SER A 400 9.71 44.95 5.24
CA SER A 400 10.62 44.81 4.11
C SER A 400 11.69 43.75 4.23
N GLU A 401 12.06 43.20 3.07
CA GLU A 401 13.35 42.54 2.83
C GLU A 401 14.54 43.38 3.35
N THR A 402 15.24 42.89 4.34
CA THR A 402 16.69 43.04 4.55
C THR A 402 17.13 42.14 5.69
N ASP A 403 18.17 41.34 5.42
CA ASP A 403 19.13 40.72 6.35
C ASP A 403 18.65 40.37 7.75
N ILE A 404 18.66 39.08 8.07
CA ILE A 404 18.98 38.72 9.45
C ILE A 404 19.56 37.29 9.53
N PHE A 405 20.83 37.20 9.79
CA PHE A 405 21.38 36.24 10.72
C PHE A 405 20.87 36.61 12.11
N ASN A 406 19.95 35.87 12.65
CA ASN A 406 19.64 35.98 14.07
C ASN A 406 19.32 34.61 14.67
N ASN A 407 20.14 34.26 15.67
CA ASN A 407 20.00 33.16 16.58
C ASN A 407 18.62 33.17 17.26
N SER A 408 17.65 32.47 16.71
CA SER A 408 16.50 32.00 17.47
C SER A 408 16.64 30.50 17.66
N VAL A 409 16.73 30.09 18.91
CA VAL A 409 16.65 28.69 19.32
C VAL A 409 15.26 28.19 18.88
N VAL A 410 15.23 27.49 17.75
CA VAL A 410 14.05 26.73 17.33
C VAL A 410 13.97 25.54 18.24
N VAL A 411 12.95 25.49 19.09
CA VAL A 411 12.60 24.28 19.85
C VAL A 411 12.19 23.23 18.81
N PRO A 412 12.87 22.08 18.72
CA PRO A 412 12.53 21.07 17.72
C PRO A 412 11.10 20.56 17.97
N GLU A 413 10.26 20.53 16.94
CA GLU A 413 9.06 19.71 16.96
C GLU A 413 9.50 18.26 17.22
N ARG A 414 8.96 17.66 18.27
CA ARG A 414 9.30 16.28 18.65
C ARG A 414 8.78 15.35 17.55
N GLY A 415 9.70 14.76 16.78
CA GLY A 415 9.38 13.66 15.87
C GLY A 415 9.99 13.74 14.46
N LYS A 416 10.35 14.92 13.94
CA LYS A 416 11.00 15.01 12.62
C LYS A 416 12.52 15.02 12.77
N PRO A 417 13.27 14.25 11.96
CA PRO A 417 14.72 14.28 12.02
C PRO A 417 15.24 15.63 11.50
N ASP A 418 16.04 16.33 12.33
CA ASP A 418 16.68 17.59 11.93
C ASP A 418 17.78 17.38 10.88
N PHE A 419 18.36 16.18 10.82
CA PHE A 419 19.47 15.84 9.93
C PHE A 419 19.26 14.45 9.36
N LEU A 420 19.43 14.31 8.07
CA LEU A 420 19.34 13.01 7.40
C LEU A 420 20.42 12.85 6.33
N PHE A 421 20.66 11.61 5.94
CA PHE A 421 21.40 11.24 4.75
C PHE A 421 20.63 10.15 4.00
N VAL A 422 20.84 10.06 2.71
CA VAL A 422 20.21 9.10 1.82
C VAL A 422 21.27 8.17 1.26
N TYR A 423 20.97 6.90 1.13
CA TYR A 423 21.88 5.95 0.51
C TYR A 423 21.10 4.88 -0.27
N SER A 424 21.77 4.27 -1.24
CA SER A 424 21.29 3.09 -1.93
C SER A 424 22.46 2.19 -2.31
N SER A 425 22.21 0.91 -2.55
CA SER A 425 23.22 -0.05 -2.98
C SER A 425 22.81 -0.74 -4.25
N ALA A 426 23.77 -1.14 -5.08
CA ALA A 426 23.52 -1.86 -6.31
C ALA A 426 24.66 -2.83 -6.64
N TYR A 427 24.31 -3.92 -7.33
CA TYR A 427 25.23 -4.81 -7.99
C TYR A 427 25.13 -4.61 -9.50
N THR A 428 26.04 -3.85 -10.09
CA THR A 428 25.93 -3.39 -11.48
C THR A 428 27.30 -3.18 -12.13
N ASP A 429 27.32 -3.14 -13.45
CA ASP A 429 28.47 -2.67 -14.24
C ASP A 429 28.39 -1.15 -14.45
N LEU A 430 28.69 -0.39 -13.40
CA LEU A 430 28.56 1.06 -13.36
C LEU A 430 29.35 1.79 -14.45
N TYR A 431 30.43 1.19 -14.93
CA TYR A 431 31.38 1.82 -15.86
C TYR A 431 31.37 1.19 -17.26
N ASN A 432 30.41 0.33 -17.59
CA ASN A 432 30.34 -0.39 -18.88
C ASN A 432 31.61 -1.19 -19.23
N THR A 433 32.20 -1.80 -18.24
CA THR A 433 33.45 -2.58 -18.39
C THR A 433 33.22 -4.05 -18.71
N GLY A 434 31.96 -4.49 -18.73
CA GLY A 434 31.57 -5.89 -18.81
C GLY A 434 31.71 -6.65 -17.47
N THR A 435 32.04 -5.96 -16.39
CA THR A 435 32.21 -6.54 -15.07
C THR A 435 31.29 -5.86 -14.05
N LYS A 436 30.39 -6.62 -13.43
CA LYS A 436 29.53 -6.16 -12.35
C LYS A 436 30.29 -6.17 -11.02
N ALA A 437 30.02 -5.17 -10.19
CA ALA A 437 30.56 -5.05 -8.83
C ALA A 437 29.49 -4.47 -7.90
N TYR A 438 29.72 -4.57 -6.59
CA TYR A 438 28.87 -3.98 -5.57
C TYR A 438 29.25 -2.52 -5.32
N PHE A 439 28.25 -1.64 -5.33
CA PHE A 439 28.41 -0.20 -5.06
C PHE A 439 27.46 0.23 -3.95
N LEU A 440 27.94 1.08 -3.06
CA LEU A 440 27.14 1.88 -2.15
C LEU A 440 27.21 3.34 -2.56
N PHE A 441 26.10 3.94 -2.88
CA PHE A 441 25.94 5.37 -3.11
C PHE A 441 25.42 6.00 -1.82
N ILE A 442 26.07 7.04 -1.33
CA ILE A 442 25.68 7.66 -0.06
C ILE A 442 25.86 9.19 -0.11
N SER A 443 24.83 9.90 0.35
CA SER A 443 24.84 11.35 0.43
C SER A 443 25.60 11.87 1.66
N PRO A 444 26.02 13.15 1.67
CA PRO A 444 26.40 13.82 2.91
C PRO A 444 25.19 13.98 3.84
N VAL A 445 25.47 14.18 5.12
CA VAL A 445 24.43 14.57 6.09
C VAL A 445 23.99 16.00 5.80
N LYS A 446 22.69 16.21 5.65
CA LYS A 446 22.09 17.53 5.41
C LYS A 446 20.92 17.78 6.36
N ARG A 447 20.55 19.03 6.48
CA ARG A 447 19.33 19.48 7.16
C ARG A 447 18.29 19.86 6.09
N PRO A 448 17.47 18.93 5.64
CA PRO A 448 16.48 19.20 4.59
C PRO A 448 15.32 20.00 5.16
N ARG A 449 14.65 20.79 4.32
CA ARG A 449 13.36 21.39 4.68
C ARG A 449 12.28 20.31 4.72
N LYS A 450 12.37 19.33 3.81
CA LYS A 450 11.49 18.17 3.73
C LYS A 450 12.32 16.93 3.32
N GLN A 451 12.02 15.78 3.89
CA GLN A 451 12.78 14.55 3.67
C GLN A 451 12.76 14.11 2.21
N TYR A 452 11.57 14.05 1.60
CA TYR A 452 11.39 13.62 0.22
C TYR A 452 12.11 14.50 -0.81
N GLU A 453 12.22 15.82 -0.59
CA GLU A 453 13.00 16.71 -1.48
C GLU A 453 14.48 16.29 -1.58
N MET A 454 14.99 15.69 -0.52
CA MET A 454 16.37 15.21 -0.50
C MET A 454 16.49 13.87 -1.24
N GLU A 455 15.53 13.00 -1.08
CA GLU A 455 15.45 11.72 -1.78
C GLU A 455 15.29 11.91 -3.28
N ASP A 456 14.37 12.76 -3.71
CA ASP A 456 14.17 13.09 -5.13
C ASP A 456 15.39 13.72 -5.78
N ARG A 457 16.02 14.67 -5.10
CA ARG A 457 17.27 15.28 -5.60
C ARG A 457 18.38 14.25 -5.72
N TYR A 458 18.47 13.35 -4.76
CA TYR A 458 19.44 12.28 -4.77
C TYR A 458 19.21 11.33 -5.95
N ASN A 459 17.98 10.85 -6.13
CA ASN A 459 17.58 10.01 -7.25
C ASN A 459 17.86 10.68 -8.60
N LYS A 460 17.43 11.91 -8.75
CA LYS A 460 17.67 12.69 -9.97
C LYS A 460 19.16 12.79 -10.27
N LEU A 461 19.98 13.14 -9.29
CA LEU A 461 21.42 13.25 -9.46
C LEU A 461 22.07 11.92 -9.83
N LEU A 462 21.65 10.82 -9.21
CA LEU A 462 22.16 9.49 -9.55
C LEU A 462 21.85 9.12 -11.01
N ARG A 463 20.60 9.35 -11.46
CA ARG A 463 20.19 9.11 -12.86
C ARG A 463 20.96 10.00 -13.85
N GLU A 464 21.22 11.25 -13.51
CA GLU A 464 22.00 12.17 -14.35
C GLU A 464 23.48 11.81 -14.39
N THR A 465 24.04 11.36 -13.26
CA THR A 465 25.48 11.04 -13.14
C THR A 465 25.80 9.66 -13.72
N TYR A 466 24.89 8.71 -13.58
CA TYR A 466 25.06 7.32 -14.00
C TYR A 466 23.87 6.85 -14.86
N PRO A 467 23.69 7.37 -16.07
CA PRO A 467 22.51 7.07 -16.91
C PRO A 467 22.39 5.59 -17.32
N GLN A 468 23.48 4.82 -17.27
CA GLN A 468 23.49 3.38 -17.49
C GLN A 468 22.97 2.58 -16.27
N TRP A 469 22.82 3.24 -15.13
CA TRP A 469 22.25 2.62 -13.94
C TRP A 469 20.72 2.70 -14.01
N SER A 470 20.13 1.77 -14.74
CA SER A 470 18.68 1.68 -14.96
C SER A 470 17.90 1.13 -13.77
N ILE A 471 18.61 0.71 -12.72
CA ILE A 471 18.00 0.05 -11.56
C ILE A 471 18.31 0.86 -10.31
N ILE A 472 17.78 2.08 -10.25
CA ILE A 472 17.38 2.63 -8.96
C ILE A 472 15.98 2.07 -8.75
N ASP A 473 15.92 0.84 -8.34
CA ASP A 473 14.70 0.24 -7.87
C ASP A 473 14.14 1.09 -6.74
N GLN A 474 12.87 1.39 -6.83
CA GLN A 474 12.14 2.20 -5.86
C GLN A 474 12.14 1.57 -4.45
N GLY A 475 12.70 0.36 -4.29
CA GLY A 475 12.83 -0.35 -3.03
C GLY A 475 14.18 -0.24 -2.30
N ASN A 476 15.24 0.32 -2.92
CA ASN A 476 16.59 0.36 -2.35
C ASN A 476 17.08 1.74 -1.93
N LEU A 477 16.22 2.75 -1.94
CA LEU A 477 16.56 4.06 -1.44
C LEU A 477 16.22 4.14 0.04
N LEU A 478 17.24 4.25 0.88
CA LEU A 478 17.07 4.33 2.33
C LEU A 478 17.50 5.71 2.82
N SER A 479 16.65 6.35 3.59
CA SER A 479 16.98 7.57 4.31
C SER A 479 17.06 7.32 5.81
N ILE A 480 18.09 7.87 6.45
CA ILE A 480 18.26 7.78 7.90
C ILE A 480 18.28 9.19 8.49
N GLY A 481 17.23 9.51 9.23
CA GLY A 481 17.10 10.76 9.95
C GLY A 481 17.52 10.65 11.42
N LYS A 482 18.12 11.72 11.96
CA LYS A 482 18.54 11.84 13.35
C LYS A 482 18.27 13.25 13.89
N PRO A 483 17.98 13.38 15.20
CA PRO A 483 17.70 14.69 15.81
C PRO A 483 18.92 15.62 15.84
N THR A 484 20.13 15.10 15.76
CA THR A 484 21.36 15.92 15.76
C THR A 484 22.28 15.57 14.60
N GLN A 485 23.04 16.56 14.12
CA GLN A 485 24.02 16.37 13.06
C GLN A 485 25.10 15.34 13.45
N ALA A 486 25.53 15.34 14.70
CA ALA A 486 26.55 14.40 15.20
C ALA A 486 26.04 12.94 15.16
N GLU A 487 24.78 12.71 15.53
CA GLU A 487 24.15 11.38 15.45
C GLU A 487 23.94 10.95 14.00
N ALA A 488 23.55 11.85 13.11
CA ALA A 488 23.41 11.55 11.70
C ALA A 488 24.78 11.19 11.07
N ILE A 489 25.83 11.93 11.37
CA ILE A 489 27.20 11.62 10.92
C ILE A 489 27.65 10.25 11.43
N LYS A 490 27.41 9.96 12.70
CA LYS A 490 27.77 8.66 13.29
C LYS A 490 26.98 7.49 12.66
N SER A 491 25.70 7.69 12.36
CA SER A 491 24.87 6.70 11.69
C SER A 491 25.32 6.50 10.23
N ARG A 492 25.63 7.57 9.51
CA ARG A 492 26.18 7.50 8.15
C ARG A 492 27.51 6.72 8.13
N GLN A 493 28.40 6.97 9.08
CA GLN A 493 29.67 6.24 9.17
C GLN A 493 29.46 4.74 9.41
N ARG A 494 28.48 4.37 10.24
CA ARG A 494 28.15 2.95 10.45
C ARG A 494 27.70 2.26 9.15
N VAL A 495 26.87 2.92 8.35
CA VAL A 495 26.46 2.39 7.04
C VAL A 495 27.66 2.21 6.14
N ILE A 496 28.55 3.20 6.05
CA ILE A 496 29.80 3.10 5.27
C ILE A 496 30.64 1.91 5.74
N ASP A 497 30.87 1.79 7.04
CA ASP A 497 31.71 0.73 7.62
C ASP A 497 31.10 -0.66 7.36
N GLU A 498 29.80 -0.77 7.48
CA GLU A 498 29.07 -2.02 7.22
C GLU A 498 29.24 -2.47 5.76
N TYR A 499 28.95 -1.58 4.80
CA TYR A 499 29.06 -1.94 3.39
C TYR A 499 30.50 -2.12 2.93
N ALA A 500 31.45 -1.35 3.48
CA ALA A 500 32.89 -1.57 3.24
C ALA A 500 33.34 -2.97 3.71
N SER A 501 32.84 -3.44 4.86
CA SER A 501 33.12 -4.80 5.35
C SER A 501 32.60 -5.91 4.42
N LYS A 502 31.57 -5.63 3.63
CA LYS A 502 30.98 -6.51 2.61
C LYS A 502 31.62 -6.33 1.22
N GLN A 503 32.74 -5.61 1.13
CA GLN A 503 33.48 -5.34 -0.12
C GLN A 503 32.75 -4.49 -1.15
N PHE A 504 31.85 -3.61 -0.73
CA PHE A 504 31.22 -2.62 -1.58
C PHE A 504 32.17 -1.46 -1.90
N THR A 505 32.14 -0.99 -3.13
CA THR A 505 32.76 0.27 -3.52
C THR A 505 31.88 1.45 -3.06
N ILE A 506 32.40 2.30 -2.18
CA ILE A 506 31.66 3.43 -1.62
C ILE A 506 31.79 4.64 -2.54
N LEU A 507 30.66 5.17 -2.99
CA LEU A 507 30.57 6.37 -3.82
C LEU A 507 29.81 7.46 -3.07
N GLU A 508 30.50 8.52 -2.68
CA GLU A 508 29.87 9.69 -2.05
C GLU A 508 29.25 10.60 -3.12
N ILE A 509 27.94 10.81 -3.02
CA ILE A 509 27.18 11.63 -3.95
C ILE A 509 26.97 13.00 -3.32
N ASN A 510 27.69 13.99 -3.80
CA ASN A 510 27.60 15.38 -3.34
C ASN A 510 26.75 16.21 -4.30
N TRP A 511 25.78 16.99 -3.78
CA TRP A 511 24.98 17.98 -4.52
C TRP A 511 24.90 19.31 -3.80
#